data_8e9f9036d24d4d0dec8993229fe0c404
#
_entry.id   8e9f9036d24d4d0dec8993229fe0c404
#
_cell.length_a   1.000
_cell.length_b   1.000
_cell.length_c   1.000
_cell.angle_alpha   90.00
_cell.angle_beta   90.00
_cell.angle_gamma   90.00
#
_symmetry.space_group_name_H-M   'P 1'
#
loop_
_entity.id
_entity.type
_entity.pdbx_description
1 polymer ?
#
loop_
_entity_poly.entity_id
_entity_poly.type
_entity_poly.pdbx_seq_one_letter_code
_entity_poly.pdbx_strand_id
1 'polypeptide(L)'
;MKKKIIGLLITIFTFGMVLNVNAVTISTDNSNHATSDSNSLLVTNTGTITISNVKTGDVLVAYKVLNTFYNASTNVFTYEFTSDFKAFLASSSTYKNLTIEDYYALTSGDQTSGSTRTQSTLDKLVSAYTAYLKANASITGTNMTTSSTTATATVPVGAYLIIPKTTLNVYAVMVGNVIPTASGNDWTISNATIKAKVSQAGLTKAIGAIGRVDGNYSIGTEYSYFLVGTVPQFPTNATNKKYTIVDTVGNGITLSALSSIVIKDGEKALSNTNGTFKNGANTVATATISGQKLTIEFTADYITSTTVTIEYKAKLNSNATLGDAAGNMNSAVLTYSNDPYGTGTTSTTAVNAAAFTYGIETLVYSNKDNDIKLSGVKFEIYKEAAATTKLGEMTTDSNGVARFAGLAEGTYYLKQVSTAPGYSLPRDTVPVKVKIADSVAATTSGYYLAEIAAFETGTLPLTGGIGTILYTMIGLITVVSAIMLFILYNRKKEA
;
A
#
# COMPACT_ATOMS: atom_id res chain seq x y z
N MET A 1 50.39 -31.67 24.63
CA MET A 1 49.20 -32.04 25.42
C MET A 1 48.08 -32.33 24.43
N LYS A 2 47.73 -33.61 24.25
CA LYS A 2 46.68 -34.05 23.33
C LYS A 2 45.31 -33.66 23.91
N LYS A 3 44.65 -32.66 23.35
CA LYS A 3 43.24 -32.34 23.68
C LYS A 3 42.37 -33.44 23.10
N LYS A 4 41.80 -34.27 23.96
CA LYS A 4 40.73 -35.21 23.60
C LYS A 4 39.52 -34.33 23.19
N ILE A 5 39.11 -34.39 21.95
CA ILE A 5 37.84 -33.87 21.50
C ILE A 5 36.78 -34.83 22.02
N ILE A 6 36.10 -34.44 23.09
CA ILE A 6 34.97 -35.18 23.66
C ILE A 6 33.82 -34.96 22.67
N GLY A 7 33.28 -36.06 22.14
CA GLY A 7 32.08 -36.03 21.33
C GLY A 7 30.94 -35.35 22.12
N LEU A 8 30.57 -34.17 21.72
CA LEU A 8 29.48 -33.42 22.32
C LEU A 8 28.17 -34.06 21.87
N LEU A 9 27.49 -34.72 22.78
CA LEU A 9 26.18 -35.31 22.57
C LEU A 9 25.16 -34.15 22.49
N ILE A 10 24.68 -33.84 21.28
CA ILE A 10 23.67 -32.83 21.08
C ILE A 10 22.30 -33.40 21.44
N THR A 11 21.80 -33.11 22.61
CA THR A 11 20.41 -33.41 22.99
C THR A 11 19.51 -32.26 22.50
N ILE A 12 18.90 -32.42 21.32
CA ILE A 12 17.85 -31.50 20.84
C ILE A 12 16.55 -31.97 21.49
N PHE A 13 15.94 -31.13 22.32
CA PHE A 13 14.56 -31.30 22.77
C PHE A 13 13.61 -31.08 21.56
N THR A 14 13.28 -32.17 20.88
CA THR A 14 12.14 -32.22 19.96
C THR A 14 10.92 -32.65 20.74
N PHE A 15 9.89 -31.81 20.81
CA PHE A 15 8.55 -32.22 21.24
C PHE A 15 8.06 -33.34 20.33
N GLY A 16 7.70 -34.47 20.95
CA GLY A 16 7.52 -35.76 20.32
C GLY A 16 6.49 -35.84 19.21
N MET A 17 6.95 -36.23 18.05
CA MET A 17 6.29 -37.18 17.18
C MET A 17 7.28 -38.36 17.03
N VAL A 18 6.91 -39.51 17.53
CA VAL A 18 7.63 -40.75 17.24
C VAL A 18 7.35 -41.07 15.75
N LEU A 19 8.19 -40.53 14.89
CA LEU A 19 8.32 -41.05 13.53
C LEU A 19 9.20 -42.29 13.64
N ASN A 20 8.77 -43.42 13.09
CA ASN A 20 9.63 -44.58 12.88
C ASN A 20 10.79 -44.14 11.97
N VAL A 21 11.91 -43.78 12.58
CA VAL A 21 13.12 -43.36 11.87
C VAL A 21 13.92 -44.62 11.60
N ASN A 22 13.97 -45.05 10.33
CA ASN A 22 14.75 -46.21 9.95
C ASN A 22 16.25 -45.92 10.10
N ALA A 23 16.98 -46.88 10.65
CA ALA A 23 18.43 -46.86 10.72
C ALA A 23 19.04 -46.69 9.32
N VAL A 24 20.05 -45.83 9.21
CA VAL A 24 20.76 -45.59 7.94
C VAL A 24 22.20 -46.00 8.03
N THR A 25 22.71 -46.57 6.95
CA THR A 25 24.16 -46.78 6.80
C THR A 25 24.82 -45.45 6.48
N ILE A 26 25.88 -45.08 7.17
CA ILE A 26 26.65 -43.89 6.88
C ILE A 26 27.46 -44.09 5.60
N SER A 27 27.11 -43.35 4.56
CA SER A 27 27.83 -43.33 3.28
C SER A 27 28.84 -42.19 3.28
N THR A 28 30.04 -42.48 2.77
CA THR A 28 31.17 -41.53 2.77
C THR A 28 31.81 -41.40 1.40
N ASP A 29 32.46 -40.26 1.17
CA ASP A 29 33.31 -39.99 0.01
C ASP A 29 34.77 -40.33 0.38
N ASN A 30 35.30 -41.40 -0.22
CA ASN A 30 36.65 -41.90 0.04
C ASN A 30 37.76 -41.00 -0.50
N SER A 31 37.45 -40.06 -1.34
CA SER A 31 38.39 -39.06 -1.88
C SER A 31 38.49 -37.79 -1.05
N ASN A 32 37.60 -37.62 -0.06
CA ASN A 32 37.49 -36.40 0.74
C ASN A 32 37.60 -36.66 2.22
N HIS A 33 38.72 -36.29 2.81
CA HIS A 33 39.09 -36.55 4.21
C HIS A 33 39.02 -35.28 5.04
N ALA A 34 38.81 -35.45 6.37
CA ALA A 34 38.97 -34.35 7.31
C ALA A 34 40.43 -33.89 7.37
N THR A 35 40.66 -32.59 7.47
CA THR A 35 42.02 -32.04 7.59
C THR A 35 42.68 -32.38 8.93
N SER A 36 41.89 -32.70 9.96
CA SER A 36 42.33 -33.03 11.29
C SER A 36 42.55 -34.57 11.49
N ASP A 37 41.94 -35.41 10.64
CA ASP A 37 42.00 -36.85 10.71
C ASP A 37 41.76 -37.49 9.33
N SER A 38 42.79 -38.04 8.71
CA SER A 38 42.71 -38.67 7.40
C SER A 38 41.87 -39.95 7.34
N ASN A 39 41.54 -40.55 8.48
CA ASN A 39 40.63 -41.70 8.57
C ASN A 39 39.15 -41.28 8.65
N SER A 40 38.88 -40.00 8.83
CA SER A 40 37.54 -39.44 8.82
C SER A 40 37.16 -38.97 7.42
N LEU A 41 36.17 -39.64 6.84
CA LEU A 41 35.70 -39.42 5.46
C LEU A 41 34.45 -38.51 5.42
N LEU A 42 34.32 -37.69 4.40
CA LEU A 42 33.14 -36.80 4.20
C LEU A 42 31.87 -37.65 4.10
N VAL A 43 30.87 -37.33 4.91
CA VAL A 43 29.55 -37.98 4.88
C VAL A 43 28.75 -37.47 3.68
N THR A 44 28.24 -38.40 2.87
CA THR A 44 27.47 -38.13 1.66
C THR A 44 25.96 -38.34 1.81
N ASN A 45 25.51 -38.92 2.95
CA ASN A 45 24.08 -39.02 3.25
C ASN A 45 23.39 -37.66 3.16
N THR A 46 22.12 -37.66 2.76
CA THR A 46 21.29 -36.48 2.65
C THR A 46 20.13 -36.51 3.61
N GLY A 47 19.61 -35.35 3.94
CA GLY A 47 18.35 -35.14 4.62
C GLY A 47 17.63 -33.91 4.12
N THR A 48 16.49 -33.60 4.70
CA THR A 48 15.62 -32.53 4.25
C THR A 48 15.64 -31.34 5.21
N ILE A 49 15.76 -30.14 4.66
CA ILE A 49 15.45 -28.90 5.38
C ILE A 49 14.04 -28.49 4.93
N THR A 50 13.14 -28.31 5.89
CA THR A 50 11.76 -27.84 5.68
C THR A 50 11.56 -26.54 6.42
N ILE A 51 11.14 -25.48 5.70
CA ILE A 51 10.84 -24.16 6.27
C ILE A 51 9.36 -23.87 6.06
N SER A 52 8.62 -23.71 7.13
CA SER A 52 7.21 -23.31 7.12
C SER A 52 7.06 -21.78 7.27
N ASN A 53 5.87 -21.25 6.95
CA ASN A 53 5.54 -19.82 6.98
C ASN A 53 6.37 -18.99 5.99
N VAL A 54 6.73 -19.58 4.85
CA VAL A 54 7.35 -18.89 3.73
C VAL A 54 6.24 -18.19 2.92
N LYS A 55 6.53 -17.07 2.31
CA LYS A 55 5.56 -16.38 1.43
C LYS A 55 5.70 -16.85 -0.01
N THR A 56 4.57 -17.00 -0.67
CA THR A 56 4.52 -17.44 -2.07
C THR A 56 5.35 -16.51 -2.96
N GLY A 57 6.20 -17.10 -3.80
CA GLY A 57 7.08 -16.37 -4.70
C GLY A 57 8.46 -16.04 -4.13
N ASP A 58 8.69 -16.21 -2.84
CA ASP A 58 10.00 -16.01 -2.24
C ASP A 58 10.93 -17.19 -2.56
N VAL A 59 12.20 -16.87 -2.84
CA VAL A 59 13.26 -17.84 -3.11
C VAL A 59 14.25 -17.84 -1.95
N LEU A 60 14.36 -18.98 -1.28
CA LEU A 60 15.33 -19.20 -0.20
C LEU A 60 16.47 -20.09 -0.71
N VAL A 61 17.67 -19.84 -0.22
CA VAL A 61 18.87 -20.61 -0.57
C VAL A 61 19.55 -21.10 0.69
N ALA A 62 19.83 -22.42 0.75
CA ALA A 62 20.57 -23.04 1.84
C ALA A 62 22.07 -23.06 1.49
N TYR A 63 22.88 -22.31 2.24
CA TYR A 63 24.34 -22.28 2.11
C TYR A 63 24.95 -23.17 3.18
N LYS A 64 25.69 -24.19 2.74
CA LYS A 64 26.37 -25.12 3.66
C LYS A 64 27.54 -24.39 4.35
N VAL A 65 27.60 -24.50 5.68
CA VAL A 65 28.65 -23.90 6.52
C VAL A 65 29.59 -24.95 7.09
N LEU A 66 29.02 -26.10 7.53
CA LEU A 66 29.78 -27.19 8.08
C LEU A 66 29.64 -28.45 7.25
N ASN A 67 30.75 -29.09 6.97
CA ASN A 67 30.87 -30.48 6.53
C ASN A 67 30.88 -31.41 7.73
N THR A 68 30.34 -32.60 7.55
CA THR A 68 30.35 -33.69 8.54
C THR A 68 31.22 -34.82 8.01
N PHE A 69 32.16 -35.29 8.79
CA PHE A 69 33.03 -36.40 8.51
C PHE A 69 32.79 -37.54 9.49
N TYR A 70 33.00 -38.75 9.06
CA TYR A 70 32.79 -39.95 9.85
C TYR A 70 34.02 -40.86 9.82
N ASN A 71 34.52 -41.26 10.99
CA ASN A 71 35.54 -42.26 11.15
C ASN A 71 34.87 -43.58 11.54
N ALA A 72 34.83 -44.54 10.61
CA ALA A 72 34.16 -45.82 10.79
C ALA A 72 34.88 -46.70 11.81
N SER A 73 36.20 -46.54 12.02
CA SER A 73 36.97 -47.35 12.96
C SER A 73 36.74 -46.95 14.43
N THR A 74 36.41 -45.67 14.67
CA THR A 74 36.13 -45.12 16.00
C THR A 74 34.66 -44.84 16.24
N ASN A 75 33.84 -44.96 15.21
CA ASN A 75 32.42 -44.63 15.22
C ASN A 75 32.14 -43.17 15.68
N VAL A 76 32.97 -42.20 15.23
CA VAL A 76 32.94 -40.81 15.66
C VAL A 76 32.74 -39.89 14.48
N PHE A 77 31.87 -38.88 14.65
CA PHE A 77 31.70 -37.75 13.72
C PHE A 77 32.61 -36.58 14.11
N THR A 78 33.16 -35.92 13.09
CA THR A 78 33.89 -34.67 13.22
C THR A 78 33.29 -33.63 12.24
N TYR A 79 33.49 -32.36 12.54
CA TYR A 79 32.93 -31.27 11.76
C TYR A 79 34.02 -30.29 11.34
N GLU A 80 33.95 -29.78 10.12
CA GLU A 80 34.82 -28.71 9.63
C GLU A 80 34.04 -27.69 8.85
N PHE A 81 34.44 -26.43 8.94
CA PHE A 81 33.88 -25.42 8.03
C PHE A 81 34.14 -25.77 6.57
N THR A 82 33.16 -25.52 5.71
CA THR A 82 33.34 -25.68 4.26
C THR A 82 34.45 -24.73 3.74
N SER A 83 35.03 -25.02 2.57
CA SER A 83 36.04 -24.16 1.93
C SER A 83 35.54 -22.71 1.77
N ASP A 84 34.31 -22.53 1.31
CA ASP A 84 33.70 -21.23 1.09
C ASP A 84 33.51 -20.43 2.39
N PHE A 85 33.07 -21.11 3.46
CA PHE A 85 32.92 -20.45 4.75
C PHE A 85 34.29 -20.17 5.42
N LYS A 86 35.30 -21.07 5.27
CA LYS A 86 36.68 -20.78 5.66
C LYS A 86 37.25 -19.55 4.94
N ALA A 87 36.98 -19.38 3.64
CA ALA A 87 37.40 -18.20 2.87
C ALA A 87 36.71 -16.93 3.39
N PHE A 88 35.43 -16.98 3.71
CA PHE A 88 34.75 -15.87 4.40
C PHE A 88 35.40 -15.53 5.74
N LEU A 89 35.64 -16.53 6.59
CA LEU A 89 36.28 -16.29 7.90
C LEU A 89 37.66 -15.63 7.73
N ALA A 90 38.49 -16.14 6.80
CA ALA A 90 39.79 -15.56 6.51
C ALA A 90 39.75 -14.10 6.03
N SER A 91 38.69 -13.73 5.32
CA SER A 91 38.48 -12.35 4.83
C SER A 91 37.97 -11.39 5.91
N SER A 92 37.48 -11.90 7.03
CA SER A 92 36.81 -11.12 8.06
C SER A 92 37.75 -10.78 9.21
N SER A 93 37.94 -9.50 9.52
CA SER A 93 38.67 -9.10 10.73
C SER A 93 37.96 -9.53 12.02
N THR A 94 36.64 -9.65 12.00
CA THR A 94 35.80 -9.99 13.16
C THR A 94 35.71 -11.48 13.40
N TYR A 95 35.60 -12.28 12.30
CA TYR A 95 35.25 -13.71 12.39
C TYR A 95 36.41 -14.66 12.07
N LYS A 96 37.63 -14.15 11.74
CA LYS A 96 38.78 -14.97 11.35
C LYS A 96 39.18 -16.05 12.36
N ASN A 97 38.86 -15.84 13.63
CA ASN A 97 39.16 -16.81 14.73
C ASN A 97 37.91 -17.56 15.22
N LEU A 98 36.77 -17.49 14.48
CA LEU A 98 35.55 -18.21 14.86
C LEU A 98 35.83 -19.71 14.84
N THR A 99 35.60 -20.40 15.96
CA THR A 99 35.70 -21.84 16.06
C THR A 99 34.37 -22.52 15.76
N ILE A 100 34.39 -23.84 15.60
CA ILE A 100 33.15 -24.63 15.43
C ILE A 100 32.30 -24.58 16.70
N GLU A 101 32.92 -24.57 17.85
CA GLU A 101 32.26 -24.44 19.16
C GLU A 101 31.57 -23.05 19.26
N ASP A 102 32.24 -21.98 18.82
CA ASP A 102 31.63 -20.64 18.78
C ASP A 102 30.44 -20.59 17.82
N TYR A 103 30.58 -21.17 16.61
CA TYR A 103 29.49 -21.28 15.65
C TYR A 103 28.31 -22.07 16.22
N TYR A 104 28.59 -23.18 16.86
CA TYR A 104 27.58 -23.99 17.53
C TYR A 104 26.87 -23.20 18.64
N ALA A 105 27.62 -22.51 19.51
CA ALA A 105 27.06 -21.65 20.55
C ALA A 105 26.16 -20.52 19.97
N LEU A 106 26.51 -19.99 18.79
CA LEU A 106 25.69 -19.00 18.10
C LEU A 106 24.38 -19.56 17.49
N THR A 107 24.34 -20.84 17.11
CA THR A 107 23.25 -21.43 16.32
C THR A 107 22.36 -22.38 17.10
N SER A 108 22.82 -23.00 18.20
CA SER A 108 22.13 -24.06 18.91
C SER A 108 20.88 -23.64 19.70
N GLY A 109 20.69 -22.37 19.99
CA GLY A 109 19.57 -21.94 20.83
C GLY A 109 19.68 -22.26 22.30
N ASP A 110 20.70 -23.05 22.69
CA ASP A 110 20.94 -23.42 24.08
C ASP A 110 21.52 -22.21 24.85
N GLN A 111 20.74 -21.70 25.79
CA GLN A 111 21.09 -20.55 26.65
C GLN A 111 21.66 -21.01 28.00
N THR A 112 22.04 -22.30 28.14
CA THR A 112 22.61 -22.78 29.40
C THR A 112 23.98 -22.18 29.65
N SER A 113 24.02 -21.45 30.75
CA SER A 113 25.13 -20.90 31.51
C SER A 113 26.42 -20.54 30.76
N GLY A 114 26.63 -19.26 30.56
CA GLY A 114 27.91 -18.66 30.19
C GLY A 114 28.14 -18.40 28.72
N SER A 115 27.20 -18.73 27.83
CA SER A 115 27.32 -18.38 26.43
C SER A 115 26.93 -16.91 26.20
N THR A 116 27.81 -16.15 25.58
CA THR A 116 27.59 -14.75 25.13
C THR A 116 26.66 -14.65 23.93
N ARG A 117 25.90 -15.73 23.66
CA ARG A 117 24.97 -15.73 22.54
C ARG A 117 23.80 -14.79 22.77
N THR A 118 23.67 -13.81 21.89
CA THR A 118 22.44 -13.07 21.69
C THR A 118 22.00 -13.28 20.24
N GLN A 119 20.71 -13.20 19.96
CA GLN A 119 20.20 -13.17 18.57
C GLN A 119 21.00 -12.15 17.74
N SER A 120 21.41 -11.07 18.38
CA SER A 120 22.27 -10.00 17.90
C SER A 120 23.60 -10.50 17.30
N THR A 121 24.28 -11.46 17.91
CA THR A 121 25.59 -11.95 17.43
C THR A 121 25.42 -12.88 16.21
N LEU A 122 24.38 -13.71 16.20
CA LEU A 122 24.04 -14.53 15.03
C LEU A 122 23.63 -13.65 13.83
N ASP A 123 22.79 -12.65 14.07
CA ASP A 123 22.36 -11.72 13.02
C ASP A 123 23.55 -10.98 12.38
N LYS A 124 24.55 -10.59 13.18
CA LYS A 124 25.78 -9.96 12.69
C LYS A 124 26.63 -10.89 11.84
N LEU A 125 26.79 -12.16 12.27
CA LEU A 125 27.50 -13.18 11.49
C LEU A 125 26.82 -13.40 10.14
N VAL A 126 25.50 -13.58 10.13
CA VAL A 126 24.72 -13.80 8.89
C VAL A 126 24.76 -12.56 7.99
N SER A 127 24.69 -11.36 8.55
CA SER A 127 24.86 -10.12 7.81
C SER A 127 26.19 -10.05 7.09
N ALA A 128 27.28 -10.34 7.82
CA ALA A 128 28.63 -10.33 7.25
C ALA A 128 28.79 -11.40 6.16
N TYR A 129 28.27 -12.62 6.40
CA TYR A 129 28.31 -13.69 5.42
C TYR A 129 27.47 -13.39 4.18
N THR A 130 26.28 -12.83 4.36
CA THR A 130 25.40 -12.39 3.24
C THR A 130 26.11 -11.35 2.37
N ALA A 131 26.78 -10.36 2.97
CA ALA A 131 27.57 -9.37 2.24
C ALA A 131 28.73 -10.03 1.48
N TYR A 132 29.41 -11.00 2.10
CA TYR A 132 30.48 -11.76 1.45
C TYR A 132 29.97 -12.58 0.25
N LEU A 133 28.82 -13.28 0.38
CA LEU A 133 28.22 -14.03 -0.72
C LEU A 133 27.82 -13.13 -1.90
N LYS A 134 27.34 -11.93 -1.64
CA LYS A 134 27.05 -10.94 -2.70
C LYS A 134 28.30 -10.49 -3.45
N ALA A 135 29.39 -10.31 -2.74
CA ALA A 135 30.69 -9.96 -3.36
C ALA A 135 31.35 -11.15 -4.09
N ASN A 136 30.96 -12.39 -3.78
CA ASN A 136 31.52 -13.64 -4.32
C ASN A 136 30.40 -14.50 -4.95
N ALA A 137 29.81 -14.01 -6.04
CA ALA A 137 28.64 -14.63 -6.69
C ALA A 137 28.88 -16.05 -7.25
N SER A 138 30.14 -16.50 -7.33
CA SER A 138 30.51 -17.88 -7.69
C SER A 138 30.17 -18.89 -6.60
N ILE A 139 30.02 -18.44 -5.35
CA ILE A 139 29.60 -19.31 -4.25
C ILE A 139 28.10 -19.59 -4.40
N THR A 140 27.77 -20.85 -4.62
CA THR A 140 26.38 -21.27 -4.84
C THR A 140 25.87 -22.08 -3.65
N GLY A 141 24.63 -21.83 -3.25
CA GLY A 141 23.89 -22.66 -2.30
C GLY A 141 22.85 -23.53 -2.99
N THR A 142 22.17 -24.34 -2.23
CA THR A 142 21.04 -25.16 -2.70
C THR A 142 19.78 -24.31 -2.70
N ASN A 143 19.17 -24.08 -3.88
CA ASN A 143 17.87 -23.42 -3.99
C ASN A 143 16.80 -24.31 -3.37
N MET A 144 15.94 -23.71 -2.56
CA MET A 144 14.82 -24.40 -1.94
C MET A 144 13.59 -24.34 -2.86
N THR A 145 12.89 -25.46 -3.00
CA THR A 145 11.62 -25.52 -3.72
C THR A 145 10.52 -25.01 -2.81
N THR A 146 9.85 -23.91 -3.23
CA THR A 146 8.72 -23.33 -2.49
C THR A 146 7.41 -23.87 -3.04
N SER A 147 6.58 -24.43 -2.16
CA SER A 147 5.22 -24.86 -2.45
C SER A 147 4.27 -24.24 -1.44
N SER A 148 3.38 -23.35 -1.90
CA SER A 148 2.47 -22.59 -1.05
C SER A 148 3.23 -21.80 0.04
N THR A 149 3.15 -22.23 1.30
CA THR A 149 3.78 -21.58 2.47
C THR A 149 4.96 -22.37 3.04
N THR A 150 5.49 -23.34 2.28
CA THR A 150 6.59 -24.20 2.72
C THR A 150 7.69 -24.22 1.66
N ALA A 151 8.95 -24.11 2.10
CA ALA A 151 10.12 -24.30 1.24
C ALA A 151 10.90 -25.54 1.72
N THR A 152 11.35 -26.36 0.78
CA THR A 152 12.08 -27.60 1.07
C THR A 152 13.33 -27.72 0.22
N ALA A 153 14.37 -28.34 0.79
CA ALA A 153 15.56 -28.76 0.06
C ALA A 153 16.09 -30.08 0.62
N THR A 154 16.47 -31.00 -0.27
CA THR A 154 17.29 -32.15 0.08
C THR A 154 18.76 -31.73 -0.01
N VAL A 155 19.49 -31.90 1.09
CA VAL A 155 20.87 -31.40 1.22
C VAL A 155 21.75 -32.46 1.89
N PRO A 156 23.06 -32.49 1.60
CA PRO A 156 24.00 -33.34 2.33
C PRO A 156 24.01 -33.02 3.83
N VAL A 157 24.36 -34.01 4.64
CA VAL A 157 24.55 -33.83 6.09
C VAL A 157 25.50 -32.66 6.36
N GLY A 158 25.13 -31.79 7.30
CA GLY A 158 25.89 -30.58 7.67
C GLY A 158 25.03 -29.48 8.28
N ALA A 159 25.65 -28.33 8.55
CA ALA A 159 24.98 -27.13 9.02
C ALA A 159 24.82 -26.10 7.89
N TYR A 160 23.69 -25.40 7.89
CA TYR A 160 23.28 -24.47 6.83
C TYR A 160 22.80 -23.14 7.39
N LEU A 161 23.16 -22.06 6.73
CA LEU A 161 22.50 -20.76 6.82
C LEU A 161 21.55 -20.62 5.65
N ILE A 162 20.30 -20.28 5.94
CA ILE A 162 19.27 -20.08 4.91
C ILE A 162 19.09 -18.59 4.70
N ILE A 163 19.35 -18.15 3.46
CA ILE A 163 19.36 -16.74 3.07
C ILE A 163 18.31 -16.51 1.98
N PRO A 164 17.40 -15.54 2.15
CA PRO A 164 16.49 -15.12 1.09
C PRO A 164 17.26 -14.52 -0.09
N LYS A 165 17.01 -15.01 -1.31
CA LYS A 165 17.63 -14.50 -2.54
C LYS A 165 16.72 -13.55 -3.29
N THR A 166 15.43 -13.90 -3.40
CA THR A 166 14.40 -13.07 -4.04
C THR A 166 13.19 -13.08 -3.15
N THR A 167 12.83 -11.93 -2.61
CA THR A 167 11.69 -11.79 -1.71
C THR A 167 11.20 -10.34 -1.67
N LEU A 168 9.89 -10.17 -1.48
CA LEU A 168 9.26 -8.91 -1.09
C LEU A 168 9.08 -8.80 0.43
N ASN A 169 9.57 -9.79 1.20
CA ASN A 169 9.35 -9.90 2.63
C ASN A 169 10.66 -9.78 3.41
N VAL A 170 10.55 -9.44 4.67
CA VAL A 170 11.67 -9.38 5.62
C VAL A 170 11.70 -10.64 6.45
N TYR A 171 12.78 -11.39 6.36
CA TYR A 171 13.01 -12.62 7.11
C TYR A 171 14.03 -12.40 8.23
N ALA A 172 13.75 -12.99 9.39
CA ALA A 172 14.80 -13.17 10.39
C ALA A 172 15.76 -14.29 9.96
N VAL A 173 16.93 -14.35 10.61
CA VAL A 173 17.94 -15.38 10.36
C VAL A 173 17.37 -16.78 10.56
N MET A 174 17.69 -17.67 9.64
CA MET A 174 17.30 -19.08 9.68
C MET A 174 18.54 -19.97 9.60
N VAL A 175 18.60 -20.95 10.50
CA VAL A 175 19.67 -21.96 10.57
C VAL A 175 19.05 -23.34 10.51
N GLY A 176 19.58 -24.22 9.68
CA GLY A 176 19.12 -25.58 9.53
C GLY A 176 20.28 -26.58 9.68
N ASN A 177 20.14 -27.53 10.57
CA ASN A 177 21.14 -28.59 10.79
C ASN A 177 20.54 -29.93 10.37
N VAL A 178 21.17 -30.57 9.39
CA VAL A 178 20.90 -31.94 8.97
C VAL A 178 22.05 -32.78 9.50
N ILE A 179 21.81 -33.55 10.54
CA ILE A 179 22.89 -34.21 11.33
C ILE A 179 22.62 -35.70 11.56
N PRO A 180 23.66 -36.49 11.63
CA PRO A 180 23.54 -37.88 12.14
C PRO A 180 23.16 -37.86 13.62
N THR A 181 22.22 -38.71 13.98
CA THR A 181 21.75 -38.86 15.38
C THR A 181 21.79 -40.35 15.74
N ALA A 182 22.32 -40.67 16.89
CA ALA A 182 22.37 -42.05 17.38
C ALA A 182 20.95 -42.60 17.62
N SER A 183 20.70 -43.82 17.18
CA SER A 183 19.46 -44.57 17.38
C SER A 183 19.82 -46.02 17.82
N GLY A 184 19.97 -46.22 19.10
CA GLY A 184 20.54 -47.47 19.64
C GLY A 184 22.01 -47.65 19.22
N ASN A 185 22.31 -48.74 18.51
CA ASN A 185 23.64 -48.99 17.95
C ASN A 185 23.83 -48.45 16.54
N ASP A 186 22.79 -47.88 15.96
CA ASP A 186 22.75 -47.40 14.58
C ASP A 186 22.65 -45.86 14.51
N TRP A 187 22.68 -45.34 13.29
CA TRP A 187 22.55 -43.93 13.01
C TRP A 187 21.26 -43.64 12.24
N THR A 188 20.73 -42.46 12.46
CA THR A 188 19.64 -41.88 11.67
C THR A 188 20.05 -40.49 11.21
N ILE A 189 19.44 -39.97 10.14
CA ILE A 189 19.64 -38.58 9.72
C ILE A 189 18.47 -37.75 10.20
N SER A 190 18.73 -36.79 11.08
CA SER A 190 17.74 -35.84 11.56
C SER A 190 17.54 -34.74 10.52
N ASN A 191 16.28 -34.58 10.07
CA ASN A 191 15.89 -33.50 9.20
C ASN A 191 15.74 -32.18 9.98
N ALA A 192 15.94 -31.04 9.30
CA ALA A 192 15.74 -29.74 9.90
C ALA A 192 14.32 -29.21 9.60
N THR A 193 13.60 -28.79 10.63
CA THR A 193 12.30 -28.11 10.50
C THR A 193 12.38 -26.73 11.14
N ILE A 194 12.08 -25.69 10.34
CA ILE A 194 12.20 -24.29 10.74
C ILE A 194 10.84 -23.60 10.49
N LYS A 195 10.39 -22.82 11.46
CA LYS A 195 9.27 -21.88 11.24
C LYS A 195 9.85 -20.50 11.01
N ALA A 196 9.74 -20.01 9.78
CA ALA A 196 10.24 -18.68 9.42
C ALA A 196 9.52 -17.59 10.21
N LYS A 197 10.30 -16.65 10.76
CA LYS A 197 9.80 -15.36 11.24
C LYS A 197 9.88 -14.40 10.06
N VAL A 198 8.72 -14.05 9.51
CA VAL A 198 8.59 -13.23 8.31
C VAL A 198 7.61 -12.11 8.58
N SER A 199 7.93 -10.93 8.09
CA SER A 199 7.04 -9.77 8.10
C SER A 199 6.97 -9.13 6.71
N GLN A 200 5.88 -8.44 6.45
CA GLN A 200 5.61 -7.83 5.15
C GLN A 200 5.31 -6.34 5.33
N ALA A 201 5.87 -5.52 4.44
CA ALA A 201 5.47 -4.13 4.30
C ALA A 201 4.24 -4.03 3.39
N GLY A 202 3.42 -3.03 3.64
CA GLY A 202 2.24 -2.74 2.84
C GLY A 202 1.93 -1.25 2.85
N LEU A 203 1.20 -0.80 1.84
CA LEU A 203 0.70 0.56 1.76
C LEU A 203 -0.71 0.55 1.22
N THR A 204 -1.60 1.33 1.83
CA THR A 204 -2.91 1.68 1.27
C THR A 204 -3.06 3.18 1.21
N LYS A 205 -3.93 3.65 0.31
CA LYS A 205 -4.21 5.07 0.10
C LYS A 205 -5.70 5.31 0.09
N ALA A 206 -6.13 6.43 0.67
CA ALA A 206 -7.52 6.84 0.71
C ALA A 206 -7.68 8.36 0.59
N ILE A 207 -8.89 8.82 0.29
CA ILE A 207 -9.24 10.24 0.16
C ILE A 207 -10.55 10.53 0.91
N GLY A 208 -10.59 11.65 1.63
CA GLY A 208 -11.75 12.05 2.44
C GLY A 208 -11.93 11.24 3.72
N ALA A 209 -11.87 9.91 3.62
CA ALA A 209 -11.92 8.99 4.75
C ALA A 209 -11.13 7.72 4.42
N ILE A 210 -10.58 7.04 5.44
CA ILE A 210 -9.87 5.77 5.28
C ILE A 210 -10.81 4.75 4.63
N GLY A 211 -10.29 4.03 3.63
CA GLY A 211 -11.03 3.02 2.86
C GLY A 211 -11.73 3.55 1.60
N ARG A 212 -11.79 4.87 1.39
CA ARG A 212 -12.31 5.47 0.14
C ARG A 212 -11.15 5.79 -0.80
N VAL A 213 -11.30 5.43 -2.07
CA VAL A 213 -10.28 5.68 -3.11
C VAL A 213 -10.67 6.79 -4.09
N ASP A 214 -11.86 7.35 -3.95
CA ASP A 214 -12.38 8.44 -4.76
C ASP A 214 -13.18 9.46 -3.92
N GLY A 215 -13.32 10.67 -4.43
CA GLY A 215 -14.13 11.71 -3.80
C GLY A 215 -14.37 12.89 -4.73
N ASN A 216 -15.48 13.59 -4.52
CA ASN A 216 -15.89 14.74 -5.33
C ASN A 216 -15.64 16.04 -4.56
N TYR A 217 -14.86 16.95 -5.15
CA TYR A 217 -14.42 18.18 -4.47
C TYR A 217 -14.52 19.39 -5.40
N SER A 218 -14.90 20.53 -4.85
CA SER A 218 -14.79 21.80 -5.56
C SER A 218 -13.35 22.30 -5.59
N ILE A 219 -12.95 22.95 -6.69
CA ILE A 219 -11.64 23.61 -6.81
C ILE A 219 -11.47 24.59 -5.65
N GLY A 220 -10.28 24.59 -5.04
CA GLY A 220 -9.91 25.43 -3.91
C GLY A 220 -10.32 24.91 -2.53
N THR A 221 -11.25 23.92 -2.45
CA THR A 221 -11.66 23.31 -1.19
C THR A 221 -10.61 22.30 -0.73
N GLU A 222 -10.17 22.38 0.53
CA GLU A 222 -9.25 21.40 1.12
C GLU A 222 -9.98 20.11 1.46
N TYR A 223 -9.28 18.99 1.25
CA TYR A 223 -9.66 17.65 1.65
C TYR A 223 -8.43 16.86 2.10
N SER A 224 -8.65 15.76 2.83
CA SER A 224 -7.58 14.93 3.35
C SER A 224 -7.30 13.72 2.45
N TYR A 225 -6.02 13.38 2.30
CA TYR A 225 -5.55 12.08 1.90
C TYR A 225 -5.04 11.31 3.12
N PHE A 226 -5.20 10.00 3.08
CA PHE A 226 -4.70 9.08 4.09
C PHE A 226 -3.80 8.03 3.44
N LEU A 227 -2.64 7.80 4.06
CA LEU A 227 -1.77 6.67 3.77
C LEU A 227 -1.69 5.81 5.02
N VAL A 228 -1.92 4.50 4.87
CA VAL A 228 -1.75 3.55 5.96
C VAL A 228 -0.67 2.56 5.54
N GLY A 229 0.46 2.62 6.23
CA GLY A 229 1.62 1.80 5.97
C GLY A 229 1.76 0.69 7.00
N THR A 230 1.95 -0.55 6.55
CA THR A 230 2.37 -1.67 7.41
C THR A 230 3.89 -1.66 7.50
N VAL A 231 4.42 -1.59 8.71
CA VAL A 231 5.86 -1.53 8.99
C VAL A 231 6.38 -2.95 9.20
N PRO A 232 7.37 -3.40 8.41
CA PRO A 232 7.95 -4.72 8.60
C PRO A 232 8.75 -4.77 9.91
N GLN A 233 8.73 -5.94 10.55
CA GLN A 233 9.52 -6.21 11.75
C GLN A 233 10.97 -6.47 11.34
N PHE A 234 11.80 -5.44 11.36
CA PHE A 234 13.23 -5.60 11.09
C PHE A 234 13.90 -6.36 12.24
N PRO A 235 14.83 -7.29 11.95
CA PRO A 235 15.67 -7.88 12.97
C PRO A 235 16.45 -6.83 13.76
N THR A 236 16.72 -7.07 15.03
CA THR A 236 17.31 -6.10 15.96
C THR A 236 18.63 -5.51 15.47
N ASN A 237 19.45 -6.30 14.74
CA ASN A 237 20.74 -5.86 14.19
C ASN A 237 20.73 -5.69 12.69
N ALA A 238 19.57 -5.49 12.09
CA ALA A 238 19.49 -5.10 10.69
C ALA A 238 20.26 -3.80 10.47
N THR A 239 21.15 -3.80 9.49
CA THR A 239 21.95 -2.63 9.09
C THR A 239 21.26 -1.81 8.03
N ASN A 240 20.26 -2.38 7.36
CA ASN A 240 19.45 -1.75 6.33
C ASN A 240 17.97 -1.80 6.75
N LYS A 241 17.41 -0.67 7.16
CA LYS A 241 16.06 -0.52 7.69
C LYS A 241 15.30 0.60 6.97
N LYS A 242 15.46 0.69 5.67
CA LYS A 242 14.77 1.73 4.87
C LYS A 242 13.25 1.54 4.94
N TYR A 243 12.54 2.62 5.15
CA TYR A 243 11.08 2.71 5.08
C TYR A 243 10.70 4.11 4.63
N THR A 244 10.41 4.28 3.33
CA THR A 244 10.20 5.59 2.70
C THR A 244 8.95 5.54 1.84
N ILE A 245 8.04 6.49 2.04
CA ILE A 245 6.85 6.67 1.22
C ILE A 245 7.05 7.86 0.32
N VAL A 246 6.82 7.68 -0.97
CA VAL A 246 6.77 8.76 -1.97
C VAL A 246 5.36 8.82 -2.52
N ASP A 247 4.75 9.99 -2.37
CA ASP A 247 3.41 10.31 -2.85
C ASP A 247 3.51 11.35 -3.96
N THR A 248 2.88 11.11 -5.09
CA THR A 248 2.96 11.96 -6.27
C THR A 248 1.56 12.36 -6.72
N VAL A 249 1.25 13.64 -6.62
CA VAL A 249 -0.04 14.21 -7.05
C VAL A 249 0.02 14.65 -8.51
N GLY A 250 -1.11 14.55 -9.21
CA GLY A 250 -1.27 15.10 -10.55
C GLY A 250 -1.27 16.65 -10.54
N ASN A 251 -1.08 17.25 -11.72
CA ASN A 251 -0.98 18.71 -11.87
C ASN A 251 -2.25 19.48 -11.42
N GLY A 252 -3.41 18.82 -11.43
CA GLY A 252 -4.67 19.38 -10.94
C GLY A 252 -4.80 19.42 -9.41
N ILE A 253 -3.79 18.94 -8.67
CA ILE A 253 -3.79 18.88 -7.21
C ILE A 253 -2.65 19.72 -6.66
N THR A 254 -2.92 20.49 -5.61
CA THR A 254 -1.93 21.25 -4.84
C THR A 254 -1.86 20.70 -3.42
N LEU A 255 -0.68 20.30 -2.98
CA LEU A 255 -0.42 19.86 -1.61
C LEU A 255 -0.44 21.06 -0.65
N SER A 256 -1.01 20.87 0.54
CA SER A 256 -0.95 21.88 1.61
C SER A 256 0.42 21.83 2.34
N ALA A 257 0.65 22.77 3.24
CA ALA A 257 1.94 22.91 3.92
C ALA A 257 2.30 21.69 4.79
N LEU A 258 3.60 21.44 4.97
CA LEU A 258 4.14 20.36 5.80
C LEU A 258 3.61 20.39 7.25
N SER A 259 3.30 21.59 7.78
CA SER A 259 2.73 21.76 9.12
C SER A 259 1.34 21.15 9.29
N SER A 260 0.60 20.93 8.19
CA SER A 260 -0.72 20.31 8.20
C SER A 260 -0.69 18.78 8.20
N ILE A 261 0.49 18.16 8.04
CA ILE A 261 0.64 16.70 8.01
C ILE A 261 0.56 16.16 9.44
N VAL A 262 -0.23 15.12 9.62
CA VAL A 262 -0.33 14.35 10.86
C VAL A 262 0.18 12.94 10.60
N ILE A 263 1.15 12.50 11.41
CA ILE A 263 1.61 11.09 11.39
C ILE A 263 1.32 10.47 12.75
N LYS A 264 0.73 9.27 12.72
CA LYS A 264 0.53 8.43 13.90
C LYS A 264 1.39 7.17 13.78
N ASP A 265 2.03 6.79 14.88
CA ASP A 265 2.67 5.51 15.10
C ASP A 265 1.71 4.64 15.92
N GLY A 266 0.99 3.74 15.27
CA GLY A 266 -0.22 3.14 15.80
C GLY A 266 -1.28 4.21 16.08
N GLU A 267 -1.75 4.29 17.33
CA GLU A 267 -2.70 5.32 17.77
C GLU A 267 -2.02 6.61 18.25
N LYS A 268 -0.70 6.60 18.44
CA LYS A 268 0.04 7.73 18.99
C LYS A 268 0.39 8.76 17.92
N ALA A 269 -0.16 9.95 18.04
CA ALA A 269 0.22 11.07 17.19
C ALA A 269 1.65 11.55 17.51
N LEU A 270 2.46 11.79 16.47
CA LEU A 270 3.78 12.36 16.56
C LEU A 270 3.69 13.88 16.56
N SER A 271 4.59 14.55 17.30
CA SER A 271 4.70 16.01 17.22
C SER A 271 5.31 16.41 15.88
N ASN A 272 4.70 17.38 15.18
CA ASN A 272 5.17 17.90 13.90
C ASN A 272 5.76 19.30 14.05
N THR A 273 7.02 19.46 13.64
CA THR A 273 7.65 20.76 13.50
C THR A 273 8.11 20.93 12.06
N ASN A 274 7.24 21.50 11.23
CA ASN A 274 7.46 21.77 9.81
C ASN A 274 8.07 20.58 9.03
N GLY A 275 7.44 19.39 9.15
CA GLY A 275 7.88 18.18 8.46
C GLY A 275 8.86 17.29 9.23
N THR A 276 9.24 17.67 10.45
CA THR A 276 10.00 16.80 11.36
C THR A 276 9.05 16.23 12.41
N PHE A 277 8.89 14.88 12.41
CA PHE A 277 7.95 14.18 13.28
C PHE A 277 8.69 13.45 14.40
N LYS A 278 8.32 13.74 15.64
CA LYS A 278 9.00 13.23 16.83
C LYS A 278 8.08 12.49 17.79
N ASN A 279 8.68 11.48 18.44
CA ASN A 279 8.16 10.84 19.65
C ASN A 279 9.13 11.15 20.81
N GLY A 280 8.80 12.13 21.63
CA GLY A 280 9.73 12.68 22.61
C GLY A 280 10.97 13.29 21.93
N ALA A 281 12.16 12.85 22.31
CA ALA A 281 13.42 13.31 21.72
C ALA A 281 13.73 12.69 20.35
N ASN A 282 13.11 11.56 20.00
CA ASN A 282 13.45 10.79 18.82
C ASN A 282 12.71 11.30 17.57
N THR A 283 13.45 11.55 16.49
CA THR A 283 12.88 11.85 15.17
C THR A 283 12.48 10.54 14.51
N VAL A 284 11.16 10.31 14.42
CA VAL A 284 10.57 9.10 13.83
C VAL A 284 10.44 9.20 12.32
N ALA A 285 10.14 10.40 11.80
CA ALA A 285 10.04 10.63 10.37
C ALA A 285 10.40 12.07 9.99
N THR A 286 10.80 12.25 8.73
CA THR A 286 10.91 13.55 8.08
C THR A 286 10.10 13.57 6.80
N ALA A 287 9.41 14.69 6.53
CA ALA A 287 8.66 14.90 5.31
C ALA A 287 9.20 16.10 4.53
N THR A 288 9.22 15.98 3.21
CA THR A 288 9.58 17.05 2.28
C THR A 288 8.57 17.12 1.14
N ILE A 289 8.28 18.35 0.67
CA ILE A 289 7.48 18.57 -0.53
C ILE A 289 8.39 19.22 -1.57
N SER A 290 8.48 18.61 -2.75
CA SER A 290 9.22 19.12 -3.90
C SER A 290 8.37 18.98 -5.16
N GLY A 291 7.86 20.10 -5.68
CA GLY A 291 6.90 20.10 -6.79
C GLY A 291 5.65 19.28 -6.44
N GLN A 292 5.36 18.27 -7.25
CA GLN A 292 4.19 17.38 -7.09
C GLN A 292 4.46 16.18 -6.16
N LYS A 293 5.60 16.14 -5.45
CA LYS A 293 5.98 14.99 -4.62
C LYS A 293 6.05 15.35 -3.14
N LEU A 294 5.37 14.55 -2.34
CA LEU A 294 5.54 14.44 -0.89
C LEU A 294 6.39 13.19 -0.62
N THR A 295 7.56 13.36 -0.01
CA THR A 295 8.42 12.27 0.42
C THR A 295 8.44 12.21 1.93
N ILE A 296 8.20 11.03 2.50
CA ILE A 296 8.23 10.78 3.95
C ILE A 296 9.25 9.68 4.20
N GLU A 297 10.31 10.02 4.91
CA GLU A 297 11.38 9.10 5.30
C GLU A 297 11.27 8.78 6.78
N PHE A 298 11.17 7.50 7.12
CA PHE A 298 11.07 7.04 8.49
C PHE A 298 12.40 6.53 9.03
N THR A 299 12.68 6.81 10.28
CA THR A 299 13.73 6.14 11.06
C THR A 299 13.10 4.91 11.72
N ALA A 300 13.21 3.76 11.06
CA ALA A 300 12.49 2.55 11.44
C ALA A 300 12.75 2.08 12.89
N ASP A 301 13.94 2.39 13.45
CA ASP A 301 14.29 2.07 14.84
C ASP A 301 13.41 2.78 15.87
N TYR A 302 12.78 3.89 15.50
CA TYR A 302 11.94 4.69 16.38
C TYR A 302 10.44 4.48 16.16
N ILE A 303 10.07 3.65 15.18
CA ILE A 303 8.67 3.21 15.00
C ILE A 303 8.40 2.12 16.04
N THR A 304 7.34 2.28 16.81
CA THR A 304 7.00 1.36 17.91
C THR A 304 5.84 0.43 17.57
N SER A 305 5.10 0.73 16.52
CA SER A 305 3.92 -0.02 16.06
C SER A 305 4.17 -0.74 14.73
N THR A 306 3.32 -1.69 14.41
CA THR A 306 3.33 -2.36 13.09
C THR A 306 2.59 -1.56 12.02
N THR A 307 2.01 -0.41 12.36
CA THR A 307 1.23 0.42 11.45
C THR A 307 1.55 1.89 11.67
N VAL A 308 1.76 2.62 10.60
CA VAL A 308 1.85 4.08 10.58
C VAL A 308 0.70 4.64 9.74
N THR A 309 0.06 5.70 10.24
CA THR A 309 -1.01 6.40 9.51
C THR A 309 -0.56 7.83 9.27
N ILE A 310 -0.66 8.26 8.02
CA ILE A 310 -0.33 9.61 7.58
C ILE A 310 -1.60 10.26 7.04
N GLU A 311 -1.96 11.42 7.58
CA GLU A 311 -2.97 12.31 7.03
C GLU A 311 -2.30 13.59 6.55
N TYR A 312 -2.59 14.00 5.33
CA TYR A 312 -2.15 15.29 4.79
C TYR A 312 -3.25 15.91 3.95
N LYS A 313 -3.24 17.23 3.83
CA LYS A 313 -4.26 17.97 3.10
C LYS A 313 -3.80 18.36 1.71
N ALA A 314 -4.76 18.45 0.81
CA ALA A 314 -4.60 18.92 -0.55
C ALA A 314 -5.87 19.61 -1.03
N LYS A 315 -5.81 20.30 -2.16
CA LYS A 315 -6.96 20.90 -2.85
C LYS A 315 -6.80 20.76 -4.36
N LEU A 316 -7.91 20.68 -5.06
CA LEU A 316 -7.91 20.85 -6.51
C LEU A 316 -7.58 22.30 -6.89
N ASN A 317 -6.83 22.48 -7.97
CA ASN A 317 -6.45 23.77 -8.52
C ASN A 317 -7.06 23.98 -9.93
N SER A 318 -6.75 25.09 -10.57
CA SER A 318 -7.29 25.45 -11.89
C SER A 318 -6.88 24.52 -13.03
N ASN A 319 -5.87 23.65 -12.82
CA ASN A 319 -5.44 22.63 -13.80
C ASN A 319 -6.18 21.31 -13.63
N ALA A 320 -7.16 21.24 -12.70
CA ALA A 320 -7.89 20.01 -12.47
C ALA A 320 -8.71 19.59 -13.70
N THR A 321 -8.61 18.31 -14.06
CA THR A 321 -9.43 17.70 -15.10
C THR A 321 -10.86 17.54 -14.58
N LEU A 322 -11.83 17.91 -15.41
CA LEU A 322 -13.26 17.76 -15.12
C LEU A 322 -13.77 16.41 -15.59
N GLY A 323 -14.82 15.90 -14.93
CA GLY A 323 -15.57 14.71 -15.34
C GLY A 323 -15.13 13.42 -14.67
N ASP A 324 -15.69 12.30 -15.16
CA ASP A 324 -15.61 10.97 -14.55
C ASP A 324 -14.49 10.07 -15.10
N ALA A 325 -13.65 10.58 -16.00
CA ALA A 325 -12.53 9.80 -16.53
C ALA A 325 -11.60 9.31 -15.37
N ALA A 326 -10.32 9.29 -15.51
CA ALA A 326 -9.41 8.88 -14.44
C ALA A 326 -9.42 9.82 -13.20
N GLY A 327 -10.10 10.97 -13.27
CA GLY A 327 -10.07 11.99 -12.23
C GLY A 327 -8.70 12.65 -12.09
N ASN A 328 -8.52 13.40 -11.01
CA ASN A 328 -7.22 13.97 -10.64
C ASN A 328 -6.52 12.99 -9.72
N MET A 329 -5.61 12.21 -10.31
CA MET A 329 -4.94 11.08 -9.63
C MET A 329 -3.89 11.53 -8.64
N ASN A 330 -3.80 10.78 -7.56
CA ASN A 330 -2.71 10.84 -6.60
C ASN A 330 -2.21 9.42 -6.31
N SER A 331 -0.91 9.18 -6.48
CA SER A 331 -0.28 7.86 -6.45
C SER A 331 0.82 7.79 -5.40
N ALA A 332 0.82 6.76 -4.56
CA ALA A 332 1.84 6.55 -3.54
C ALA A 332 2.53 5.20 -3.70
N VAL A 333 3.83 5.19 -3.41
CA VAL A 333 4.69 3.99 -3.40
C VAL A 333 5.48 3.96 -2.09
N LEU A 334 5.53 2.81 -1.45
CA LEU A 334 6.40 2.53 -0.32
C LEU A 334 7.63 1.78 -0.80
N THR A 335 8.83 2.32 -0.51
CA THR A 335 10.12 1.64 -0.67
C THR A 335 10.65 1.24 0.69
N TYR A 336 11.02 -0.03 0.85
CA TYR A 336 11.50 -0.58 2.12
C TYR A 336 12.62 -1.61 1.89
N SER A 337 13.39 -1.86 2.96
CA SER A 337 14.42 -2.90 2.93
C SER A 337 13.79 -4.27 3.00
N ASN A 338 14.03 -5.11 2.01
CA ASN A 338 13.71 -6.55 2.00
C ASN A 338 14.93 -7.42 2.30
N ASP A 339 16.09 -6.81 2.39
CA ASP A 339 17.37 -7.42 2.76
C ASP A 339 17.96 -6.65 3.96
N PRO A 340 17.56 -7.05 5.18
CA PRO A 340 17.93 -6.31 6.37
C PRO A 340 19.43 -6.34 6.71
N TYR A 341 20.17 -7.28 6.13
CA TYR A 341 21.60 -7.47 6.37
C TYR A 341 22.48 -7.08 5.19
N GLY A 342 21.91 -6.61 4.11
CA GLY A 342 22.62 -6.12 2.92
C GLY A 342 22.19 -4.71 2.56
N THR A 343 22.10 -4.42 1.26
CA THR A 343 21.70 -3.10 0.74
C THR A 343 20.41 -3.15 -0.09
N GLY A 344 19.80 -4.34 -0.18
CA GLY A 344 18.62 -4.56 -1.01
C GLY A 344 17.40 -3.81 -0.49
N THR A 345 16.69 -3.18 -1.42
CA THR A 345 15.38 -2.56 -1.18
C THR A 345 14.40 -3.01 -2.25
N THR A 346 13.12 -2.98 -1.91
CA THR A 346 12.03 -3.24 -2.84
C THR A 346 10.94 -2.20 -2.65
N SER A 347 9.96 -2.17 -3.55
CA SER A 347 8.85 -1.24 -3.46
C SER A 347 7.52 -1.98 -3.61
N THR A 348 6.48 -1.46 -2.97
CA THR A 348 5.11 -1.90 -3.22
C THR A 348 4.68 -1.50 -4.63
N THR A 349 3.64 -2.14 -5.14
CA THR A 349 2.88 -1.57 -6.25
C THR A 349 2.30 -0.23 -5.85
N ALA A 350 2.13 0.67 -6.82
CA ALA A 350 1.54 1.97 -6.57
C ALA A 350 0.08 1.83 -6.09
N VAL A 351 -0.29 2.59 -5.06
CA VAL A 351 -1.66 2.73 -4.58
C VAL A 351 -2.18 4.11 -4.93
N ASN A 352 -3.42 4.18 -5.41
CA ASN A 352 -3.99 5.37 -6.02
C ASN A 352 -5.25 5.84 -5.30
N ALA A 353 -5.51 7.16 -5.34
CA ALA A 353 -6.78 7.75 -5.02
C ALA A 353 -7.06 8.93 -5.96
N ALA A 354 -8.34 9.15 -6.33
CA ALA A 354 -8.74 10.13 -7.31
C ALA A 354 -9.68 11.19 -6.73
N ALA A 355 -9.42 12.45 -7.05
CA ALA A 355 -10.32 13.56 -6.76
C ALA A 355 -11.04 13.97 -8.04
N PHE A 356 -12.37 14.01 -8.00
CA PHE A 356 -13.22 14.41 -9.13
C PHE A 356 -13.79 15.80 -8.92
N THR A 357 -13.96 16.51 -10.01
CA THR A 357 -14.64 17.81 -10.06
C THR A 357 -15.36 17.95 -11.39
N TYR A 358 -16.35 18.80 -11.44
CA TYR A 358 -17.26 18.93 -12.59
C TYR A 358 -17.49 20.40 -12.93
N GLY A 359 -18.24 20.62 -13.99
CA GLY A 359 -18.69 21.96 -14.39
C GLY A 359 -20.17 22.01 -14.71
N ILE A 360 -20.67 23.23 -14.87
CA ILE A 360 -21.98 23.54 -15.43
C ILE A 360 -21.74 24.23 -16.75
N GLU A 361 -22.46 23.82 -17.79
CA GLU A 361 -22.58 24.51 -19.06
C GLU A 361 -24.02 24.97 -19.23
N THR A 362 -24.23 26.19 -19.64
CA THR A 362 -25.55 26.70 -20.07
C THR A 362 -25.59 26.84 -21.56
N LEU A 363 -26.75 26.56 -22.16
CA LEU A 363 -27.08 26.93 -23.53
C LEU A 363 -28.31 27.82 -23.48
N VAL A 364 -28.15 29.09 -23.85
CA VAL A 364 -29.24 30.07 -23.83
C VAL A 364 -29.68 30.40 -25.24
N TYR A 365 -30.99 30.28 -25.49
CA TYR A 365 -31.58 30.48 -26.77
C TYR A 365 -32.95 31.22 -26.66
N SER A 366 -33.45 31.76 -27.77
CA SER A 366 -34.77 32.38 -27.82
C SER A 366 -35.90 31.35 -27.68
N ASN A 367 -36.90 31.64 -26.86
CA ASN A 367 -38.07 30.78 -26.70
C ASN A 367 -38.95 30.63 -27.96
N LYS A 368 -38.75 31.52 -28.94
CA LYS A 368 -39.47 31.47 -30.22
C LYS A 368 -38.75 30.71 -31.32
N ASP A 369 -37.43 30.70 -31.27
CA ASP A 369 -36.57 30.03 -32.24
C ASP A 369 -35.30 29.56 -31.57
N ASN A 370 -35.17 28.24 -31.40
CA ASN A 370 -34.04 27.62 -30.72
C ASN A 370 -32.70 27.79 -31.45
N ASP A 371 -32.74 28.19 -32.75
CA ASP A 371 -31.52 28.46 -33.52
C ASP A 371 -30.93 29.84 -33.17
N ILE A 372 -31.72 30.72 -32.60
CA ILE A 372 -31.24 32.04 -32.13
C ILE A 372 -30.57 31.87 -30.76
N LYS A 373 -29.23 31.84 -30.78
CA LYS A 373 -28.41 31.74 -29.57
C LYS A 373 -28.13 33.13 -28.99
N LEU A 374 -28.17 33.25 -27.65
CA LEU A 374 -28.10 34.54 -26.97
C LEU A 374 -26.75 34.77 -26.29
N SER A 375 -25.99 35.72 -26.83
CA SER A 375 -24.71 36.17 -26.29
C SER A 375 -24.88 37.21 -25.18
N GLY A 376 -23.93 37.34 -24.27
CA GLY A 376 -23.87 38.35 -23.24
C GLY A 376 -24.84 38.14 -22.07
N VAL A 377 -25.50 36.99 -21.99
CA VAL A 377 -26.35 36.63 -20.85
C VAL A 377 -25.47 36.24 -19.68
N LYS A 378 -25.63 36.95 -18.55
CA LYS A 378 -24.79 36.74 -17.37
C LYS A 378 -25.54 35.97 -16.28
N PHE A 379 -24.89 34.96 -15.74
CA PHE A 379 -25.36 34.16 -14.62
C PHE A 379 -24.41 34.28 -13.43
N GLU A 380 -24.97 34.32 -12.25
CA GLU A 380 -24.29 34.03 -10.98
C GLU A 380 -24.67 32.64 -10.52
N ILE A 381 -23.67 31.87 -10.01
CA ILE A 381 -23.82 30.50 -9.53
C ILE A 381 -23.86 30.52 -8.00
N TYR A 382 -24.89 29.89 -7.43
CA TYR A 382 -25.13 29.84 -6.00
C TYR A 382 -25.24 28.38 -5.49
N LYS A 383 -24.93 28.19 -4.19
CA LYS A 383 -25.07 26.92 -3.54
C LYS A 383 -26.49 26.62 -3.12
N GLU A 384 -27.29 27.66 -2.82
CA GLU A 384 -28.68 27.56 -2.35
C GLU A 384 -29.67 28.31 -3.27
N ALA A 385 -30.93 27.85 -3.32
CA ALA A 385 -31.98 28.45 -4.10
C ALA A 385 -32.26 29.95 -3.73
N ALA A 386 -32.03 30.28 -2.45
CA ALA A 386 -32.17 31.68 -1.98
C ALA A 386 -31.07 32.62 -2.47
N ALA A 387 -30.07 32.13 -3.24
CA ALA A 387 -28.97 32.89 -3.80
C ALA A 387 -28.18 33.67 -2.72
N THR A 388 -27.83 33.02 -1.62
CA THR A 388 -27.10 33.60 -0.49
C THR A 388 -25.60 33.42 -0.59
N THR A 389 -25.14 32.21 -1.01
CA THR A 389 -23.71 31.86 -1.12
C THR A 389 -23.31 31.84 -2.61
N LYS A 390 -22.77 32.95 -3.09
CA LYS A 390 -22.26 33.05 -4.47
C LYS A 390 -20.96 32.30 -4.62
N LEU A 391 -20.88 31.39 -5.59
CA LEU A 391 -19.68 30.60 -5.94
C LEU A 391 -18.89 31.24 -7.08
N GLY A 392 -19.56 31.92 -8.01
CA GLY A 392 -18.94 32.59 -9.14
C GLY A 392 -19.92 33.12 -10.13
N GLU A 393 -19.45 33.45 -11.32
CA GLU A 393 -20.26 33.97 -12.41
C GLU A 393 -19.77 33.44 -13.76
N MET A 394 -20.64 33.44 -14.76
CA MET A 394 -20.35 33.08 -16.13
C MET A 394 -21.20 33.92 -17.10
N THR A 395 -20.73 34.12 -18.33
CA THR A 395 -21.41 34.92 -19.37
C THR A 395 -21.41 34.14 -20.67
N THR A 396 -22.53 34.12 -21.39
CA THR A 396 -22.66 33.40 -22.66
C THR A 396 -21.84 34.05 -23.76
N ASP A 397 -21.20 33.19 -24.56
CA ASP A 397 -20.49 33.56 -25.79
C ASP A 397 -21.44 33.75 -26.98
N SER A 398 -20.89 33.92 -28.19
CA SER A 398 -21.65 34.06 -29.44
C SER A 398 -22.52 32.85 -29.81
N ASN A 399 -22.24 31.70 -29.23
CA ASN A 399 -22.99 30.45 -29.41
C ASN A 399 -24.06 30.26 -28.31
N GLY A 400 -24.27 31.25 -27.45
CA GLY A 400 -25.18 31.16 -26.32
C GLY A 400 -24.68 30.28 -25.19
N VAL A 401 -23.38 29.90 -25.16
CA VAL A 401 -22.79 28.97 -24.21
C VAL A 401 -22.02 29.71 -23.12
N ALA A 402 -22.29 29.39 -21.86
CA ALA A 402 -21.44 29.80 -20.75
C ALA A 402 -21.02 28.56 -19.91
N ARG A 403 -19.81 28.60 -19.32
CA ARG A 403 -19.25 27.51 -18.56
C ARG A 403 -18.73 27.99 -17.22
N PHE A 404 -18.98 27.18 -16.19
CA PHE A 404 -18.40 27.33 -14.86
C PHE A 404 -17.85 25.99 -14.40
N ALA A 405 -16.55 25.93 -14.07
CA ALA A 405 -15.82 24.73 -13.73
C ALA A 405 -15.53 24.64 -12.23
N GLY A 406 -15.20 23.43 -11.76
CA GLY A 406 -14.63 23.21 -10.44
C GLY A 406 -15.67 23.01 -9.33
N LEU A 407 -16.75 22.34 -9.63
CA LEU A 407 -17.83 22.03 -8.69
C LEU A 407 -17.75 20.57 -8.21
N ALA A 408 -18.02 20.36 -6.94
CA ALA A 408 -18.27 19.03 -6.39
C ALA A 408 -19.64 18.49 -6.84
N GLU A 409 -19.96 17.26 -6.51
CA GLU A 409 -21.30 16.69 -6.58
C GLU A 409 -22.29 17.53 -5.76
N GLY A 410 -23.48 17.82 -6.33
CA GLY A 410 -24.49 18.58 -5.64
C GLY A 410 -25.52 19.25 -6.53
N THR A 411 -26.46 20.00 -5.95
CA THR A 411 -27.39 20.88 -6.66
C THR A 411 -26.90 22.31 -6.52
N TYR A 412 -26.83 23.00 -7.64
CA TYR A 412 -26.45 24.41 -7.75
C TYR A 412 -27.57 25.22 -8.39
N TYR A 413 -27.54 26.52 -8.17
CA TYR A 413 -28.62 27.40 -8.61
C TYR A 413 -28.04 28.53 -9.43
N LEU A 414 -28.52 28.67 -10.68
CA LEU A 414 -28.14 29.72 -11.61
C LEU A 414 -29.13 30.87 -11.50
N LYS A 415 -28.66 32.05 -11.12
CA LYS A 415 -29.43 33.29 -11.14
C LYS A 415 -29.00 34.14 -12.33
N GLN A 416 -29.90 34.36 -13.26
CA GLN A 416 -29.63 35.26 -14.35
C GLN A 416 -29.65 36.70 -13.83
N VAL A 417 -28.55 37.46 -14.04
CA VAL A 417 -28.38 38.82 -13.53
C VAL A 417 -28.31 39.87 -14.68
N SER A 418 -28.08 39.40 -15.92
CA SER A 418 -28.16 40.21 -17.13
C SER A 418 -28.71 39.35 -18.27
N THR A 419 -29.42 39.98 -19.19
CA THR A 419 -30.00 39.32 -20.37
C THR A 419 -29.55 39.99 -21.65
N ALA A 420 -29.74 39.32 -22.79
CA ALA A 420 -29.53 39.92 -24.12
C ALA A 420 -30.56 41.02 -24.42
N PRO A 421 -30.23 42.04 -25.21
CA PRO A 421 -31.17 43.09 -25.62
C PRO A 421 -32.45 42.50 -26.23
N GLY A 422 -33.60 42.96 -25.81
CA GLY A 422 -34.91 42.51 -26.29
C GLY A 422 -35.49 41.29 -25.55
N TYR A 423 -34.80 40.77 -24.51
CA TYR A 423 -35.27 39.65 -23.70
C TYR A 423 -35.54 40.06 -22.26
N SER A 424 -36.43 39.31 -21.60
CA SER A 424 -36.83 39.53 -20.22
C SER A 424 -35.84 38.89 -19.23
N LEU A 425 -35.61 39.54 -18.10
CA LEU A 425 -34.78 39.03 -17.02
C LEU A 425 -35.63 38.19 -16.06
N PRO A 426 -35.41 36.85 -15.93
CA PRO A 426 -36.12 35.99 -14.98
C PRO A 426 -35.82 36.38 -13.54
N ARG A 427 -36.78 36.19 -12.63
CA ARG A 427 -36.63 36.43 -11.19
C ARG A 427 -36.07 35.19 -10.47
N ASP A 428 -36.47 34.00 -10.93
CA ASP A 428 -36.20 32.75 -10.27
C ASP A 428 -34.84 32.17 -10.66
N THR A 429 -34.27 31.37 -9.78
CA THR A 429 -33.06 30.61 -10.04
C THR A 429 -33.38 29.31 -10.77
N VAL A 430 -32.46 28.85 -11.62
CA VAL A 430 -32.53 27.57 -12.33
C VAL A 430 -31.67 26.55 -11.58
N PRO A 431 -32.27 25.47 -11.01
CA PRO A 431 -31.49 24.42 -10.36
C PRO A 431 -30.78 23.56 -11.41
N VAL A 432 -29.50 23.25 -11.16
CA VAL A 432 -28.70 22.33 -11.96
C VAL A 432 -28.12 21.25 -11.05
N LYS A 433 -28.41 20.01 -11.36
CA LYS A 433 -27.90 18.83 -10.64
C LYS A 433 -26.59 18.37 -11.26
N VAL A 434 -25.55 18.25 -10.44
CA VAL A 434 -24.20 17.83 -10.82
C VAL A 434 -23.88 16.52 -10.16
N LYS A 435 -23.72 15.44 -10.91
CA LYS A 435 -23.30 14.10 -10.45
C LYS A 435 -24.14 13.48 -9.33
N ILE A 436 -25.37 13.92 -9.12
CA ILE A 436 -26.30 13.31 -8.15
C ILE A 436 -27.41 12.54 -8.87
N ALA A 437 -28.26 11.84 -8.12
CA ALA A 437 -29.41 11.14 -8.67
C ALA A 437 -30.26 12.08 -9.54
N ASP A 438 -30.74 11.60 -10.68
CA ASP A 438 -31.49 12.34 -11.69
C ASP A 438 -30.72 13.51 -12.37
N SER A 439 -29.40 13.56 -12.27
CA SER A 439 -28.60 14.44 -13.12
C SER A 439 -28.71 14.02 -14.57
N VAL A 440 -28.77 15.00 -15.50
CA VAL A 440 -28.48 14.71 -16.91
C VAL A 440 -27.06 14.21 -17.06
N ALA A 441 -26.78 13.41 -18.09
CA ALA A 441 -25.40 12.94 -18.34
C ALA A 441 -24.48 14.16 -18.58
N ALA A 442 -23.29 14.12 -17.99
CA ALA A 442 -22.27 15.12 -18.29
C ALA A 442 -21.81 14.99 -19.74
N THR A 443 -21.42 16.11 -20.33
CA THR A 443 -20.71 16.12 -21.62
C THR A 443 -19.38 15.35 -21.48
N THR A 444 -18.75 14.97 -22.59
CA THR A 444 -17.42 14.36 -22.59
C THR A 444 -16.35 15.22 -21.91
N SER A 445 -16.59 16.51 -21.76
CA SER A 445 -15.72 17.46 -21.05
C SER A 445 -16.08 17.63 -19.57
N GLY A 446 -17.01 16.83 -19.02
CA GLY A 446 -17.37 16.84 -17.59
C GLY A 446 -18.29 17.98 -17.16
N TYR A 447 -19.01 18.63 -18.11
CA TYR A 447 -20.00 19.67 -17.81
C TYR A 447 -21.41 19.10 -17.80
N TYR A 448 -22.22 19.54 -16.86
CA TYR A 448 -23.65 19.25 -16.77
C TYR A 448 -24.43 20.39 -17.46
N LEU A 449 -25.23 20.06 -18.48
CA LEU A 449 -25.90 21.01 -19.33
C LEU A 449 -27.19 21.52 -18.69
N ALA A 450 -27.38 22.85 -18.72
CA ALA A 450 -28.63 23.54 -18.42
C ALA A 450 -29.07 24.32 -19.66
N GLU A 451 -30.11 23.86 -20.32
CA GLU A 451 -30.75 24.58 -21.43
C GLU A 451 -31.71 25.63 -20.89
N ILE A 452 -31.60 26.87 -21.35
CA ILE A 452 -32.36 28.00 -20.85
C ILE A 452 -33.00 28.76 -22.03
N ALA A 453 -34.32 28.65 -22.14
CA ALA A 453 -35.10 29.44 -23.10
C ALA A 453 -35.35 30.83 -22.52
N ALA A 454 -34.89 31.87 -23.20
CA ALA A 454 -35.12 33.27 -22.84
C ALA A 454 -36.35 33.81 -23.55
N PHE A 455 -37.19 34.56 -22.83
CA PHE A 455 -38.43 35.13 -23.35
C PHE A 455 -38.22 36.57 -23.84
N GLU A 456 -38.72 36.88 -25.01
CA GLU A 456 -38.68 38.26 -25.54
C GLU A 456 -39.43 39.25 -24.65
N THR A 457 -38.97 40.52 -24.66
CA THR A 457 -39.62 41.60 -23.92
C THR A 457 -41.03 41.80 -24.46
N GLY A 458 -42.05 41.74 -23.62
CA GLY A 458 -43.46 41.80 -23.99
C GLY A 458 -44.18 40.44 -24.04
N THR A 459 -43.45 39.33 -24.03
CA THR A 459 -44.04 38.05 -23.71
C THR A 459 -44.02 37.86 -22.19
N LEU A 460 -45.16 37.70 -21.59
CA LEU A 460 -45.18 37.29 -20.15
C LEU A 460 -44.44 35.98 -20.03
N PRO A 461 -43.39 35.92 -19.19
CA PRO A 461 -42.80 34.63 -18.88
C PRO A 461 -43.93 33.68 -18.43
N LEU A 462 -43.98 32.46 -18.97
CA LEU A 462 -44.81 31.42 -18.41
C LEU A 462 -44.24 31.10 -17.02
N THR A 463 -44.51 31.95 -16.04
CA THR A 463 -44.15 31.78 -14.63
C THR A 463 -45.03 30.72 -13.95
N GLY A 464 -45.94 30.12 -14.72
CA GLY A 464 -46.75 28.99 -14.27
C GLY A 464 -46.10 27.69 -14.68
N GLY A 465 -45.42 27.02 -13.75
CA GLY A 465 -45.16 25.60 -13.89
C GLY A 465 -46.48 24.84 -14.14
N ILE A 466 -46.40 23.55 -14.45
CA ILE A 466 -47.54 22.60 -14.70
C ILE A 466 -48.74 22.84 -13.78
N GLY A 467 -48.51 23.35 -12.55
CA GLY A 467 -49.56 23.75 -11.62
C GLY A 467 -50.49 24.88 -12.12
N THR A 468 -49.95 25.93 -12.76
CA THR A 468 -50.79 27.06 -13.19
C THR A 468 -51.71 26.65 -14.37
N ILE A 469 -51.21 25.85 -15.31
CA ILE A 469 -52.04 25.26 -16.38
C ILE A 469 -53.09 24.35 -15.78
N LEU A 470 -52.76 23.53 -14.80
CA LEU A 470 -53.69 22.64 -14.13
C LEU A 470 -54.78 23.40 -13.35
N TYR A 471 -54.43 24.44 -12.60
CA TYR A 471 -55.41 25.28 -11.88
C TYR A 471 -56.27 26.10 -12.84
N THR A 472 -55.76 26.58 -13.96
CA THR A 472 -56.56 27.29 -14.99
C THR A 472 -57.54 26.33 -15.64
N MET A 473 -57.12 25.11 -15.98
CA MET A 473 -58.01 24.09 -16.53
C MET A 473 -59.08 23.67 -15.54
N ILE A 474 -58.76 23.46 -14.27
CA ILE A 474 -59.69 23.13 -13.22
C ILE A 474 -60.70 24.27 -12.98
N GLY A 475 -60.22 25.53 -12.96
CA GLY A 475 -61.05 26.72 -12.85
C GLY A 475 -62.02 26.85 -14.01
N LEU A 476 -61.58 26.60 -15.25
CA LEU A 476 -62.44 26.61 -16.42
C LEU A 476 -63.52 25.54 -16.39
N ILE A 477 -63.18 24.33 -16.01
CA ILE A 477 -64.09 23.18 -15.85
C ILE A 477 -65.14 23.46 -14.76
N THR A 478 -64.74 24.07 -13.66
CA THR A 478 -65.67 24.43 -12.56
C THR A 478 -66.67 25.51 -13.00
N VAL A 479 -66.21 26.52 -13.72
CA VAL A 479 -67.10 27.59 -14.28
C VAL A 479 -68.10 27.01 -15.30
N VAL A 480 -67.62 26.17 -16.22
CA VAL A 480 -68.50 25.50 -17.22
C VAL A 480 -69.52 24.61 -16.53
N SER A 481 -69.12 23.85 -15.52
CA SER A 481 -70.01 22.96 -14.74
C SER A 481 -71.06 23.76 -13.95
N ALA A 482 -70.67 24.90 -13.35
CA ALA A 482 -71.58 25.79 -12.65
C ALA A 482 -72.64 26.40 -13.61
N ILE A 483 -72.23 26.83 -14.78
CA ILE A 483 -73.15 27.36 -15.82
C ILE A 483 -74.11 26.25 -16.27
N MET A 484 -73.63 25.05 -16.48
CA MET A 484 -74.45 23.90 -16.92
C MET A 484 -75.49 23.52 -15.84
N LEU A 485 -75.07 23.49 -14.55
CA LEU A 485 -75.98 23.28 -13.45
C LEU A 485 -77.03 24.39 -13.29
N PHE A 486 -76.67 25.67 -13.51
CA PHE A 486 -77.57 26.76 -13.51
C PHE A 486 -78.61 26.68 -14.63
N ILE A 487 -78.21 26.30 -15.85
CA ILE A 487 -79.11 26.07 -16.95
C ILE A 487 -80.06 24.90 -16.66
N LEU A 488 -79.58 23.80 -16.10
CA LEU A 488 -80.38 22.65 -15.75
C LEU A 488 -81.35 22.98 -14.61
N TYR A 489 -80.95 23.78 -13.64
CA TYR A 489 -81.79 24.23 -12.52
C TYR A 489 -82.95 25.10 -13.06
N ASN A 490 -82.67 26.05 -13.95
CA ASN A 490 -83.71 26.92 -14.53
C ASN A 490 -84.68 26.13 -15.44
N ARG A 491 -84.18 25.15 -16.21
CA ARG A 491 -85.08 24.27 -17.00
C ARG A 491 -86.03 23.40 -16.14
N LYS A 492 -85.62 23.07 -14.91
CA LYS A 492 -86.47 22.36 -13.97
C LYS A 492 -87.53 23.25 -13.29
N LYS A 493 -87.40 24.59 -13.37
CA LYS A 493 -88.38 25.56 -12.82
C LYS A 493 -89.45 25.89 -13.87
N GLU A 494 -89.21 25.64 -15.13
CA GLU A 494 -90.15 25.93 -16.25
C GLU A 494 -90.90 24.66 -16.74
N ALA A 495 -90.66 23.50 -16.13
CA ALA A 495 -91.41 22.25 -16.33
C ALA A 495 -92.25 21.98 -15.02
#